data_9a649e839ef62621207909030b71d1fe
#
_entry.id   9a649e839ef62621207909030b71d1fe
#
_cell.length_a   1.000
_cell.length_b   1.000
_cell.length_c   1.000
_cell.angle_alpha   90.00
_cell.angle_beta   90.00
_cell.angle_gamma   90.00
#
_symmetry.space_group_name_H-M   'P 1'
#
loop_
_entity.id
_entity.type
_entity.pdbx_description
1 polymer ?
#
loop_
_entity_poly.entity_id
_entity_poly.type
_entity_poly.pdbx_seq_one_letter_code
_entity_poly.pdbx_strand_id
1 'polypeptide(L)'
;MGSIPSEERKKFASDLNSIKDELQNLIEKKIQDIEINEINSKLKNEKVDVTLPERSFNRGKIHPVSQVIDEISSIFSEIGFSVMEGPDVENEYNNFTALNTPDDHPARDMHDTFYLDNKKEFLLRTHTSPVQVRTMMDSKPPFKIIAPGRTYRSDSDQTHAPMFHQVEGLHIDKNINMGHLKGCLNYFIKEFFEVDKIKMRFRPSHFPFTEPSAEVDIGYELRDGKIIIGEGDKWLEILGCGMVHPNVLKNVKVDPAKFQGYAFGIGIDRLAMLKYGINDLRAFFETDYRWLNHFGFDPLDVPSSYRGLSR
;
A
#
# COMPACT_ATOMS: atom_id res chain seq x y z
N MET A 1 46.82 -13.03 70.14
CA MET A 1 47.81 -12.01 69.76
C MET A 1 48.57 -11.42 70.95
N GLY A 2 48.15 -11.53 72.22
CA GLY A 2 48.79 -10.95 73.41
C GLY A 2 50.05 -11.66 73.88
N SER A 3 50.34 -12.91 73.53
CA SER A 3 51.45 -13.76 74.02
C SER A 3 52.63 -13.90 73.09
N ILE A 4 52.68 -13.18 71.93
CA ILE A 4 53.75 -13.28 70.94
C ILE A 4 54.71 -12.12 71.05
N PRO A 5 56.05 -12.34 71.01
CA PRO A 5 57.08 -11.29 71.07
C PRO A 5 56.94 -10.28 69.93
N SER A 6 57.28 -9.01 70.22
CA SER A 6 57.03 -7.89 69.26
C SER A 6 57.63 -8.05 67.89
N GLU A 7 58.80 -8.73 67.73
CA GLU A 7 59.46 -8.95 66.44
C GLU A 7 58.78 -10.02 65.56
N GLU A 8 58.16 -11.00 66.19
CA GLU A 8 57.49 -12.08 65.47
C GLU A 8 56.06 -11.72 65.07
N ARG A 9 55.45 -10.70 65.70
CA ARG A 9 54.06 -10.28 65.47
C ARG A 9 53.83 -9.86 63.99
N LYS A 10 54.80 -9.16 63.40
CA LYS A 10 54.70 -8.72 61.98
C LYS A 10 54.71 -9.91 61.04
N LYS A 11 55.60 -10.88 61.29
CA LYS A 11 55.69 -12.09 60.43
C LYS A 11 54.42 -12.94 60.60
N PHE A 12 53.99 -13.14 61.82
CA PHE A 12 52.75 -13.89 62.10
C PHE A 12 51.51 -13.23 61.51
N ALA A 13 51.41 -11.90 61.56
CA ALA A 13 50.31 -11.15 60.93
C ALA A 13 50.37 -11.26 59.37
N SER A 14 51.57 -11.25 58.77
CA SER A 14 51.75 -11.44 57.35
C SER A 14 51.32 -12.86 56.90
N ASP A 15 51.77 -13.86 57.66
CA ASP A 15 51.42 -15.27 57.36
C ASP A 15 49.91 -15.52 57.51
N LEU A 16 49.30 -14.91 58.54
CA LEU A 16 47.86 -15.01 58.77
C LEU A 16 47.04 -14.32 57.71
N ASN A 17 47.50 -13.16 57.18
CA ASN A 17 46.86 -12.50 56.06
C ASN A 17 47.01 -13.33 54.78
N SER A 18 48.18 -13.90 54.50
CA SER A 18 48.41 -14.77 53.35
C SER A 18 47.49 -15.98 53.38
N ILE A 19 47.34 -16.65 54.53
CA ILE A 19 46.41 -17.79 54.67
C ILE A 19 44.95 -17.34 54.48
N LYS A 20 44.60 -16.16 55.00
CA LYS A 20 43.27 -15.59 54.81
C LYS A 20 42.97 -15.35 53.32
N ASP A 21 43.92 -14.74 52.62
CA ASP A 21 43.74 -14.44 51.20
C ASP A 21 43.69 -15.75 50.35
N GLU A 22 44.51 -16.75 50.70
CA GLU A 22 44.43 -18.09 50.08
C GLU A 22 43.06 -18.76 50.28
N LEU A 23 42.56 -18.73 51.54
CA LEU A 23 41.26 -19.27 51.86
C LEU A 23 40.12 -18.52 51.14
N GLN A 24 40.22 -17.21 51.03
CA GLN A 24 39.24 -16.39 50.32
C GLN A 24 39.20 -16.74 48.86
N ASN A 25 40.36 -16.83 48.21
CA ASN A 25 40.52 -17.24 46.82
C ASN A 25 39.96 -18.68 46.58
N LEU A 26 40.21 -19.61 47.52
CA LEU A 26 39.69 -20.98 47.41
C LEU A 26 38.15 -21.01 47.57
N ILE A 27 37.57 -20.20 48.44
CA ILE A 27 36.13 -20.08 48.62
C ILE A 27 35.50 -19.50 47.34
N GLU A 28 36.02 -18.38 46.83
CA GLU A 28 35.51 -17.76 45.61
C GLU A 28 35.56 -18.71 44.41
N LYS A 29 36.70 -19.41 44.25
CA LYS A 29 36.80 -20.44 43.18
C LYS A 29 35.78 -21.55 43.35
N LYS A 30 35.54 -22.01 44.60
CA LYS A 30 34.55 -23.06 44.86
C LYS A 30 33.13 -22.62 44.62
N ILE A 31 32.81 -21.36 44.93
CA ILE A 31 31.51 -20.76 44.63
C ILE A 31 31.30 -20.73 43.12
N GLN A 32 32.28 -20.25 42.33
CA GLN A 32 32.20 -20.24 40.88
C GLN A 32 32.01 -21.67 40.30
N ASP A 33 32.74 -22.64 40.81
CA ASP A 33 32.58 -24.04 40.38
C ASP A 33 31.19 -24.59 40.67
N ILE A 34 30.61 -24.24 41.79
CA ILE A 34 29.24 -24.64 42.15
C ILE A 34 28.22 -23.97 41.22
N GLU A 35 28.32 -22.66 40.99
CA GLU A 35 27.45 -21.92 40.08
C GLU A 35 27.52 -22.48 38.66
N ILE A 36 28.69 -22.75 38.13
CA ILE A 36 28.90 -23.36 36.83
C ILE A 36 28.23 -24.76 36.74
N ASN A 37 28.41 -25.56 37.79
CA ASN A 37 27.80 -26.88 37.87
C ASN A 37 26.27 -26.83 37.95
N GLU A 38 25.70 -25.86 38.68
CA GLU A 38 24.26 -25.63 38.71
C GLU A 38 23.71 -25.20 37.37
N ILE A 39 24.39 -24.26 36.67
CA ILE A 39 24.01 -23.81 35.33
C ILE A 39 24.07 -24.99 34.36
N ASN A 40 25.17 -25.75 34.36
CA ASN A 40 25.31 -26.93 33.48
C ASN A 40 24.26 -28.02 33.77
N SER A 41 23.86 -28.20 35.01
CA SER A 41 22.79 -29.12 35.40
C SER A 41 21.43 -28.65 34.88
N LYS A 42 21.13 -27.35 35.01
CA LYS A 42 19.90 -26.74 34.43
C LYS A 42 19.88 -26.90 32.93
N LEU A 43 20.97 -26.54 32.24
CA LEU A 43 21.06 -26.67 30.77
C LEU A 43 20.89 -28.12 30.29
N LYS A 44 21.36 -29.10 31.05
CA LYS A 44 21.11 -30.52 30.72
C LYS A 44 19.65 -30.94 30.85
N ASN A 45 18.94 -30.40 31.85
CA ASN A 45 17.55 -30.71 32.11
C ASN A 45 16.60 -29.92 31.20
N GLU A 46 17.01 -28.74 30.71
CA GLU A 46 16.28 -27.87 29.78
C GLU A 46 16.65 -28.14 28.32
N LYS A 47 17.16 -29.33 27.99
CA LYS A 47 17.55 -29.66 26.64
C LYS A 47 16.35 -29.63 25.68
N VAL A 48 16.30 -28.59 24.87
CA VAL A 48 15.31 -28.48 23.77
C VAL A 48 15.86 -29.16 22.52
N ASP A 49 15.03 -29.98 21.91
CA ASP A 49 15.38 -30.59 20.62
C ASP A 49 15.22 -29.54 19.51
N VAL A 50 16.35 -28.94 19.11
CA VAL A 50 16.41 -27.94 18.05
C VAL A 50 16.29 -28.54 16.64
N THR A 51 16.21 -29.86 16.49
CA THR A 51 16.01 -30.52 15.19
C THR A 51 14.53 -30.62 14.83
N LEU A 52 13.64 -30.43 15.80
CA LEU A 52 12.20 -30.35 15.52
C LEU A 52 11.90 -29.03 14.82
N PRO A 53 11.14 -29.08 13.71
CA PRO A 53 10.71 -27.86 13.05
C PRO A 53 9.90 -27.01 14.03
N GLU A 54 10.12 -25.71 13.99
CA GLU A 54 9.32 -24.75 14.72
C GLU A 54 7.84 -24.96 14.39
N ARG A 55 6.97 -24.98 15.40
CA ARG A 55 5.52 -25.03 15.15
C ARG A 55 5.18 -23.80 14.31
N SER A 56 4.78 -24.02 13.08
CA SER A 56 4.33 -22.96 12.19
C SER A 56 3.13 -22.27 12.82
N PHE A 57 3.34 -21.10 13.38
CA PHE A 57 2.23 -20.21 13.68
C PHE A 57 1.70 -19.72 12.34
N ASN A 58 0.49 -20.08 11.99
CA ASN A 58 -0.24 -19.51 10.87
C ASN A 58 -0.50 -18.03 11.20
N ARG A 59 0.42 -17.15 10.81
CA ARG A 59 0.22 -15.71 10.89
C ARG A 59 -0.70 -15.32 9.75
N GLY A 60 -1.68 -14.43 10.04
CA GLY A 60 -2.47 -13.80 9.00
C GLY A 60 -1.57 -13.00 8.06
N LYS A 61 -1.99 -12.85 6.81
CA LYS A 61 -1.29 -12.06 5.78
C LYS A 61 -2.17 -10.95 5.28
N ILE A 62 -1.57 -9.80 4.98
CA ILE A 62 -2.25 -8.69 4.28
C ILE A 62 -2.34 -9.06 2.81
N HIS A 63 -3.54 -8.93 2.25
CA HIS A 63 -3.76 -9.20 0.83
C HIS A 63 -2.99 -8.19 -0.05
N PRO A 64 -2.39 -8.60 -1.20
CA PRO A 64 -1.63 -7.71 -2.08
C PRO A 64 -2.39 -6.46 -2.53
N VAL A 65 -3.70 -6.55 -2.79
CA VAL A 65 -4.54 -5.39 -3.13
C VAL A 65 -4.60 -4.39 -1.97
N SER A 66 -4.77 -4.86 -0.73
CA SER A 66 -4.75 -3.98 0.46
C SER A 66 -3.41 -3.30 0.62
N GLN A 67 -2.31 -4.03 0.42
CA GLN A 67 -0.96 -3.48 0.45
C GLN A 67 -0.77 -2.37 -0.60
N VAL A 68 -1.25 -2.58 -1.83
CA VAL A 68 -1.19 -1.56 -2.90
C VAL A 68 -2.04 -0.34 -2.56
N ILE A 69 -3.23 -0.52 -1.95
CA ILE A 69 -4.06 0.61 -1.50
C ILE A 69 -3.31 1.45 -0.46
N ASP A 70 -2.65 0.81 0.50
CA ASP A 70 -1.88 1.49 1.54
C ASP A 70 -0.67 2.24 0.94
N GLU A 71 0.05 1.63 0.00
CA GLU A 71 1.16 2.26 -0.72
C GLU A 71 0.70 3.49 -1.51
N ILE A 72 -0.36 3.35 -2.31
CA ILE A 72 -0.94 4.45 -3.10
C ILE A 72 -1.37 5.59 -2.17
N SER A 73 -2.05 5.26 -1.08
CA SER A 73 -2.51 6.24 -0.09
C SER A 73 -1.34 6.97 0.56
N SER A 74 -0.24 6.28 0.86
CA SER A 74 0.98 6.88 1.40
C SER A 74 1.61 7.86 0.41
N ILE A 75 1.84 7.42 -0.85
CA ILE A 75 2.46 8.25 -1.89
C ILE A 75 1.65 9.54 -2.13
N PHE A 76 0.33 9.43 -2.29
CA PHE A 76 -0.51 10.60 -2.54
C PHE A 76 -0.64 11.50 -1.31
N SER A 77 -0.63 10.95 -0.10
CA SER A 77 -0.64 11.74 1.14
C SER A 77 0.60 12.62 1.29
N GLU A 78 1.77 12.14 0.86
CA GLU A 78 3.03 12.92 0.87
C GLU A 78 2.96 14.16 -0.01
N ILE A 79 2.23 14.09 -1.12
CA ILE A 79 2.01 15.24 -1.99
C ILE A 79 0.72 15.98 -1.67
N GLY A 80 0.10 15.72 -0.51
CA GLY A 80 -0.99 16.50 0.08
C GLY A 80 -2.39 16.12 -0.39
N PHE A 81 -2.61 14.90 -0.90
CA PHE A 81 -3.95 14.38 -1.13
C PHE A 81 -4.53 13.79 0.15
N SER A 82 -5.83 13.95 0.34
CA SER A 82 -6.60 13.28 1.39
C SER A 82 -7.31 12.06 0.83
N VAL A 83 -7.37 10.98 1.59
CA VAL A 83 -8.13 9.78 1.22
C VAL A 83 -9.60 10.00 1.57
N MET A 84 -10.48 9.76 0.60
CA MET A 84 -11.93 9.87 0.76
C MET A 84 -12.59 8.53 0.43
N GLU A 85 -13.63 8.20 1.17
CA GLU A 85 -14.40 6.97 1.00
C GLU A 85 -15.86 7.28 0.67
N GLY A 86 -16.55 6.32 0.07
CA GLY A 86 -17.96 6.41 -0.23
C GLY A 86 -18.62 5.04 -0.42
N PRO A 87 -19.95 4.98 -0.49
CA PRO A 87 -20.70 3.74 -0.58
C PRO A 87 -20.50 3.01 -1.92
N ASP A 88 -20.55 1.68 -1.88
CA ASP A 88 -20.54 0.85 -3.10
C ASP A 88 -21.88 0.94 -3.86
N VAL A 89 -22.97 1.07 -3.13
CA VAL A 89 -24.31 1.31 -3.70
C VAL A 89 -24.51 2.80 -3.90
N GLU A 90 -24.72 3.18 -5.14
CA GLU A 90 -24.83 4.58 -5.56
C GLU A 90 -26.13 4.87 -6.29
N ASN A 91 -26.49 6.15 -6.33
CA ASN A 91 -27.56 6.59 -7.21
C ASN A 91 -27.03 6.90 -8.61
N GLU A 92 -27.90 6.82 -9.57
CA GLU A 92 -27.62 7.08 -10.99
C GLU A 92 -27.06 8.49 -11.21
N TYR A 93 -27.57 9.49 -10.50
CA TYR A 93 -27.11 10.86 -10.63
C TYR A 93 -25.62 11.03 -10.33
N ASN A 94 -25.16 10.51 -9.19
CA ASN A 94 -23.74 10.61 -8.79
C ASN A 94 -22.81 9.79 -9.68
N ASN A 95 -23.31 8.63 -10.17
CA ASN A 95 -22.47 7.73 -10.96
C ASN A 95 -22.36 8.16 -12.43
N PHE A 96 -23.35 8.85 -12.97
CA PHE A 96 -23.39 9.20 -14.40
C PHE A 96 -23.74 10.68 -14.66
N THR A 97 -24.91 11.15 -14.26
CA THR A 97 -25.43 12.46 -14.65
C THR A 97 -24.54 13.60 -14.15
N ALA A 98 -24.11 13.58 -12.88
CA ALA A 98 -23.20 14.58 -12.31
C ALA A 98 -21.84 14.59 -13.02
N LEU A 99 -21.43 13.46 -13.58
CA LEU A 99 -20.18 13.26 -14.31
C LEU A 99 -20.29 13.52 -15.82
N ASN A 100 -21.34 14.23 -16.25
CA ASN A 100 -21.54 14.60 -17.65
C ASN A 100 -21.67 13.40 -18.61
N THR A 101 -22.08 12.23 -18.10
CA THR A 101 -22.32 11.05 -18.93
C THR A 101 -23.69 11.15 -19.59
N PRO A 102 -23.81 11.12 -20.93
CA PRO A 102 -25.09 11.23 -21.62
C PRO A 102 -26.03 10.06 -21.32
N ASP A 103 -27.36 10.27 -21.49
CA ASP A 103 -28.36 9.25 -21.20
C ASP A 103 -28.27 8.04 -22.11
N ASP A 104 -27.82 8.21 -23.33
CA ASP A 104 -27.59 7.18 -24.35
C ASP A 104 -26.21 6.55 -24.31
N HIS A 105 -25.39 6.87 -23.30
CA HIS A 105 -24.03 6.33 -23.21
C HIS A 105 -24.06 4.81 -22.91
N PRO A 106 -23.26 3.99 -23.64
CA PRO A 106 -23.27 2.53 -23.46
C PRO A 106 -23.03 2.06 -22.03
N ALA A 107 -22.19 2.75 -21.27
CA ALA A 107 -21.92 2.42 -19.86
C ALA A 107 -23.18 2.47 -18.95
N ARG A 108 -24.28 3.08 -19.39
CA ARG A 108 -25.58 3.06 -18.69
C ARG A 108 -26.44 1.85 -19.07
N ASP A 109 -25.96 0.99 -19.96
CA ASP A 109 -26.70 -0.22 -20.32
C ASP A 109 -26.69 -1.22 -19.15
N MET A 110 -27.77 -1.98 -19.00
CA MET A 110 -27.88 -3.06 -18.03
C MET A 110 -26.90 -4.22 -18.31
N HIS A 111 -26.35 -4.28 -19.51
CA HIS A 111 -25.31 -5.24 -19.85
C HIS A 111 -23.94 -4.89 -19.22
N ASP A 112 -23.68 -3.60 -18.96
CA ASP A 112 -22.42 -3.12 -18.42
C ASP A 112 -22.52 -2.72 -16.92
N THR A 113 -23.71 -2.35 -16.44
CA THR A 113 -23.92 -1.82 -15.09
C THR A 113 -24.89 -2.70 -14.29
N PHE A 114 -24.52 -3.04 -13.06
CA PHE A 114 -25.38 -3.75 -12.11
C PHE A 114 -26.36 -2.79 -11.43
N TYR A 115 -27.58 -2.69 -11.96
CA TYR A 115 -28.67 -1.98 -11.31
C TYR A 115 -29.34 -2.86 -10.25
N LEU A 116 -29.71 -2.26 -9.10
CA LEU A 116 -30.34 -2.94 -7.98
C LEU A 116 -31.87 -2.94 -8.06
N ASP A 117 -32.43 -2.09 -8.93
CA ASP A 117 -33.88 -1.97 -9.13
C ASP A 117 -34.25 -1.81 -10.61
N ASN A 118 -35.49 -2.07 -10.92
CA ASN A 118 -36.02 -1.95 -12.28
C ASN A 118 -36.17 -0.49 -12.76
N LYS A 119 -36.09 0.50 -11.84
CA LYS A 119 -36.22 1.93 -12.16
C LYS A 119 -34.85 2.54 -12.48
N LYS A 120 -33.78 1.79 -12.31
CA LYS A 120 -32.38 2.23 -12.48
C LYS A 120 -32.00 3.41 -11.55
N GLU A 121 -32.66 3.52 -10.40
CA GLU A 121 -32.35 4.60 -9.43
C GLU A 121 -31.08 4.30 -8.64
N PHE A 122 -30.83 3.02 -8.31
CA PHE A 122 -29.67 2.55 -7.57
C PHE A 122 -28.89 1.48 -8.34
N LEU A 123 -27.58 1.54 -8.20
CA LEU A 123 -26.65 0.65 -8.88
C LEU A 123 -25.41 0.37 -8.01
N LEU A 124 -24.65 -0.65 -8.35
CA LEU A 124 -23.29 -0.80 -7.88
C LEU A 124 -22.38 0.12 -8.70
N ARG A 125 -21.62 1.00 -8.05
CA ARG A 125 -20.81 2.02 -8.72
C ARG A 125 -19.83 1.39 -9.73
N THR A 126 -19.78 1.95 -10.91
CA THR A 126 -18.93 1.47 -12.02
C THR A 126 -17.49 2.02 -11.98
N HIS A 127 -17.28 3.01 -11.15
CA HIS A 127 -15.98 3.67 -10.87
C HIS A 127 -16.07 4.39 -9.52
N THR A 128 -14.96 4.93 -9.01
CA THR A 128 -14.95 5.62 -7.71
C THR A 128 -15.23 7.13 -7.82
N SER A 129 -15.51 7.66 -9.02
CA SER A 129 -15.85 9.08 -9.24
C SER A 129 -17.07 9.58 -8.45
N PRO A 130 -18.09 8.79 -8.08
CA PRO A 130 -19.16 9.26 -7.18
C PRO A 130 -18.65 9.82 -5.85
N VAL A 131 -17.53 9.30 -5.33
CA VAL A 131 -16.87 9.85 -4.12
C VAL A 131 -16.39 11.28 -4.36
N GLN A 132 -15.85 11.55 -5.56
CA GLN A 132 -15.44 12.91 -5.95
C GLN A 132 -16.66 13.84 -6.04
N VAL A 133 -17.75 13.38 -6.65
CA VAL A 133 -19.02 14.14 -6.74
C VAL A 133 -19.54 14.50 -5.33
N ARG A 134 -19.62 13.51 -4.43
CA ARG A 134 -20.04 13.72 -3.04
C ARG A 134 -19.15 14.72 -2.33
N THR A 135 -17.85 14.57 -2.41
CA THR A 135 -16.89 15.49 -1.77
C THR A 135 -17.05 16.91 -2.28
N MET A 136 -17.24 17.10 -3.60
CA MET A 136 -17.46 18.41 -4.19
C MET A 136 -18.80 19.04 -3.81
N MET A 137 -19.84 18.21 -3.56
CA MET A 137 -21.15 18.70 -3.10
C MET A 137 -21.14 19.09 -1.63
N ASP A 138 -20.38 18.37 -0.79
CA ASP A 138 -20.39 18.52 0.67
C ASP A 138 -19.43 19.62 1.16
N SER A 139 -18.49 20.06 0.33
CA SER A 139 -17.47 21.05 0.72
C SER A 139 -17.17 22.07 -0.38
N LYS A 140 -16.21 22.95 -0.15
CA LYS A 140 -15.80 23.98 -1.09
C LYS A 140 -14.36 23.79 -1.55
N PRO A 141 -14.03 24.15 -2.82
CA PRO A 141 -12.64 24.10 -3.29
C PRO A 141 -11.70 24.97 -2.43
N PRO A 142 -10.38 24.62 -2.34
CA PRO A 142 -9.72 23.63 -3.20
C PRO A 142 -9.95 22.20 -2.76
N PHE A 143 -9.93 21.26 -3.73
CA PHE A 143 -10.00 19.82 -3.48
C PHE A 143 -8.71 19.14 -3.93
N LYS A 144 -8.18 18.23 -3.12
CA LYS A 144 -7.03 17.41 -3.47
C LYS A 144 -7.19 16.06 -2.78
N ILE A 145 -7.85 15.13 -3.46
CA ILE A 145 -8.32 13.87 -2.90
C ILE A 145 -7.99 12.67 -3.78
N ILE A 146 -7.85 11.52 -3.16
CA ILE A 146 -7.93 10.21 -3.81
C ILE A 146 -9.10 9.42 -3.22
N ALA A 147 -9.72 8.59 -4.04
CA ALA A 147 -10.84 7.73 -3.67
C ALA A 147 -10.53 6.28 -4.08
N PRO A 148 -9.82 5.50 -3.24
CA PRO A 148 -9.67 4.07 -3.45
C PRO A 148 -10.98 3.35 -3.10
N GLY A 149 -11.30 2.27 -3.84
CA GLY A 149 -12.48 1.48 -3.52
C GLY A 149 -12.80 0.41 -4.54
N ARG A 150 -13.81 -0.38 -4.22
CA ARG A 150 -14.36 -1.40 -5.12
C ARG A 150 -15.24 -0.76 -6.19
N THR A 151 -15.20 -1.34 -7.36
CA THR A 151 -16.01 -0.95 -8.53
C THR A 151 -16.57 -2.20 -9.19
N TYR A 152 -17.67 -2.06 -9.93
CA TYR A 152 -18.44 -3.18 -10.41
C TYR A 152 -18.82 -2.97 -11.88
N ARG A 153 -18.54 -3.97 -12.72
CA ARG A 153 -18.92 -4.01 -14.15
C ARG A 153 -19.33 -5.41 -14.55
N SER A 154 -20.30 -5.53 -15.44
CA SER A 154 -20.75 -6.84 -15.92
C SER A 154 -19.78 -7.39 -16.97
N ASP A 155 -18.54 -7.64 -16.57
CA ASP A 155 -17.47 -8.17 -17.41
C ASP A 155 -16.68 -9.23 -16.63
N SER A 156 -16.29 -10.33 -17.30
CA SER A 156 -15.59 -11.43 -16.64
C SER A 156 -14.73 -12.24 -17.62
N ASP A 157 -13.41 -12.04 -17.57
CA ASP A 157 -12.40 -12.85 -18.27
C ASP A 157 -11.10 -12.95 -17.45
N GLN A 158 -9.97 -13.34 -18.06
CA GLN A 158 -8.68 -13.42 -17.38
C GLN A 158 -8.13 -12.08 -16.88
N THR A 159 -8.60 -10.98 -17.46
CA THR A 159 -8.14 -9.62 -17.22
C THR A 159 -9.21 -8.73 -16.61
N HIS A 160 -10.46 -9.20 -16.57
CA HIS A 160 -11.62 -8.49 -16.04
C HIS A 160 -12.38 -9.37 -15.06
N ALA A 161 -12.79 -8.77 -13.94
CA ALA A 161 -13.64 -9.38 -12.94
C ALA A 161 -14.88 -8.49 -12.73
N PRO A 162 -16.04 -9.09 -12.38
CA PRO A 162 -17.26 -8.32 -12.10
C PRO A 162 -17.10 -7.30 -10.99
N MET A 163 -16.20 -7.53 -10.07
CA MET A 163 -15.75 -6.60 -9.04
C MET A 163 -14.24 -6.45 -9.16
N PHE A 164 -13.74 -5.23 -9.14
CA PHE A 164 -12.31 -4.91 -9.13
C PHE A 164 -12.06 -3.66 -8.27
N HIS A 165 -10.79 -3.36 -8.00
CA HIS A 165 -10.43 -2.19 -7.20
C HIS A 165 -9.87 -1.08 -8.09
N GLN A 166 -10.30 0.14 -7.80
CA GLN A 166 -9.86 1.35 -8.50
C GLN A 166 -9.50 2.43 -7.50
N VAL A 167 -8.53 3.26 -7.85
CA VAL A 167 -8.30 4.53 -7.19
C VAL A 167 -8.47 5.65 -8.21
N GLU A 168 -9.24 6.65 -7.85
CA GLU A 168 -9.34 7.88 -8.62
C GLU A 168 -8.83 9.05 -7.82
N GLY A 169 -8.16 9.97 -8.49
CA GLY A 169 -7.66 11.21 -7.90
C GLY A 169 -8.32 12.42 -8.53
N LEU A 170 -8.57 13.44 -7.71
CA LEU A 170 -9.11 14.74 -8.10
C LEU A 170 -8.30 15.86 -7.46
N HIS A 171 -7.88 16.82 -8.26
CA HIS A 171 -7.31 18.06 -7.78
C HIS A 171 -7.96 19.25 -8.47
N ILE A 172 -8.66 20.08 -7.71
CA ILE A 172 -9.33 21.29 -8.18
C ILE A 172 -8.80 22.50 -7.40
N ASP A 173 -8.30 23.51 -8.12
CA ASP A 173 -7.87 24.80 -7.55
C ASP A 173 -7.92 25.87 -8.65
N LYS A 174 -7.53 27.11 -8.34
CA LYS A 174 -7.61 28.26 -9.25
C LYS A 174 -6.70 28.19 -10.47
N ASN A 175 -5.52 27.57 -10.35
CA ASN A 175 -4.48 27.63 -11.38
C ASN A 175 -4.00 26.23 -11.84
N ILE A 176 -4.86 25.24 -11.79
CA ILE A 176 -4.52 23.87 -12.19
C ILE A 176 -4.54 23.74 -13.71
N ASN A 177 -3.57 22.98 -14.24
CA ASN A 177 -3.45 22.72 -15.66
C ASN A 177 -2.87 21.32 -15.94
N MET A 178 -2.79 20.96 -17.21
CA MET A 178 -2.29 19.66 -17.67
C MET A 178 -0.84 19.37 -17.24
N GLY A 179 -0.01 20.39 -17.03
CA GLY A 179 1.35 20.26 -16.50
C GLY A 179 1.37 19.71 -15.07
N HIS A 180 0.45 20.18 -14.24
CA HIS A 180 0.30 19.68 -12.86
C HIS A 180 -0.15 18.21 -12.85
N LEU A 181 -1.09 17.83 -13.72
CA LEU A 181 -1.48 16.42 -13.89
C LEU A 181 -0.29 15.54 -14.28
N LYS A 182 0.46 15.95 -15.32
CA LYS A 182 1.66 15.22 -15.76
C LYS A 182 2.70 15.09 -14.66
N GLY A 183 2.95 16.13 -13.91
CA GLY A 183 3.88 16.11 -12.76
C GLY A 183 3.43 15.14 -11.67
N CYS A 184 2.15 15.22 -11.29
CA CYS A 184 1.55 14.34 -10.31
C CYS A 184 1.67 12.85 -10.70
N LEU A 185 1.28 12.51 -11.93
CA LEU A 185 1.35 11.13 -12.43
C LEU A 185 2.79 10.63 -12.58
N ASN A 186 3.71 11.48 -13.03
CA ASN A 186 5.12 11.10 -13.11
C ASN A 186 5.71 10.80 -11.73
N TYR A 187 5.40 11.62 -10.75
CA TYR A 187 5.81 11.38 -9.36
C TYR A 187 5.24 10.05 -8.86
N PHE A 188 3.93 9.88 -8.94
CA PHE A 188 3.26 8.66 -8.48
C PHE A 188 3.84 7.38 -9.10
N ILE A 189 4.02 7.34 -10.43
CA ILE A 189 4.49 6.14 -11.12
C ILE A 189 5.93 5.81 -10.73
N LYS A 190 6.79 6.82 -10.57
CA LYS A 190 8.17 6.62 -10.14
C LYS A 190 8.26 6.05 -8.73
N GLU A 191 7.54 6.64 -7.79
CA GLU A 191 7.53 6.18 -6.40
C GLU A 191 6.93 4.77 -6.30
N PHE A 192 5.80 4.52 -6.98
CA PHE A 192 5.12 3.23 -6.90
C PHE A 192 5.92 2.07 -7.49
N PHE A 193 6.59 2.27 -8.63
CA PHE A 193 7.44 1.25 -9.24
C PHE A 193 8.91 1.32 -8.80
N GLU A 194 9.27 2.26 -7.93
CA GLU A 194 10.62 2.45 -7.39
C GLU A 194 11.67 2.61 -8.50
N VAL A 195 11.37 3.46 -9.50
CA VAL A 195 12.24 3.70 -10.65
C VAL A 195 12.68 5.17 -10.75
N ASP A 196 13.96 5.41 -10.96
CA ASP A 196 14.49 6.77 -11.11
C ASP A 196 14.00 7.44 -12.41
N LYS A 197 13.86 6.65 -13.47
CA LYS A 197 13.48 7.14 -14.80
C LYS A 197 12.36 6.31 -15.38
N ILE A 198 11.41 6.98 -16.02
CA ILE A 198 10.30 6.35 -16.71
C ILE A 198 9.93 7.08 -17.99
N LYS A 199 9.72 6.33 -19.07
CA LYS A 199 9.08 6.85 -20.26
C LYS A 199 7.57 6.86 -20.06
N MET A 200 6.97 8.01 -20.24
CA MET A 200 5.51 8.18 -20.22
C MET A 200 5.05 8.84 -21.52
N ARG A 201 3.94 8.37 -22.07
CA ARG A 201 3.26 9.06 -23.15
C ARG A 201 1.78 9.22 -22.84
N PHE A 202 1.23 10.35 -23.25
CA PHE A 202 -0.18 10.68 -23.13
C PHE A 202 -0.79 10.54 -24.52
N ARG A 203 -1.71 9.59 -24.67
CA ARG A 203 -2.49 9.42 -25.91
C ARG A 203 -3.84 10.12 -25.73
N PRO A 204 -4.29 10.97 -26.69
CA PRO A 204 -5.64 11.52 -26.65
C PRO A 204 -6.68 10.40 -26.53
N SER A 205 -7.66 10.61 -25.66
CA SER A 205 -8.78 9.70 -25.45
C SER A 205 -10.05 10.52 -25.20
N HIS A 206 -11.18 9.86 -24.99
CA HIS A 206 -12.45 10.50 -24.68
C HIS A 206 -13.08 9.90 -23.42
N PHE A 207 -13.31 10.77 -22.43
CA PHE A 207 -14.13 10.45 -21.27
C PHE A 207 -15.15 11.57 -21.07
N PRO A 208 -16.44 11.27 -20.77
CA PRO A 208 -17.49 12.30 -20.64
C PRO A 208 -17.19 13.37 -19.60
N PHE A 209 -16.45 12.99 -18.54
CA PHE A 209 -16.17 13.81 -17.36
C PHE A 209 -14.86 14.61 -17.44
N THR A 210 -14.06 14.44 -18.52
CA THR A 210 -12.80 15.19 -18.70
C THR A 210 -12.65 15.71 -20.14
N GLU A 211 -12.04 16.92 -20.27
CA GLU A 211 -11.69 17.53 -21.56
C GLU A 211 -10.54 18.56 -21.37
N PRO A 212 -9.35 18.36 -21.97
CA PRO A 212 -8.95 17.18 -22.75
C PRO A 212 -8.77 15.94 -21.89
N SER A 213 -9.04 14.78 -22.50
CA SER A 213 -8.82 13.46 -21.91
C SER A 213 -7.62 12.77 -22.51
N ALA A 214 -6.97 11.93 -21.75
CA ALA A 214 -5.84 11.13 -22.21
C ALA A 214 -5.76 9.79 -21.49
N GLU A 215 -5.28 8.79 -22.18
CA GLU A 215 -4.75 7.56 -21.60
C GLU A 215 -3.24 7.67 -21.46
N VAL A 216 -2.71 7.09 -20.39
CA VAL A 216 -1.28 7.14 -20.10
C VAL A 216 -0.67 5.77 -20.24
N ASP A 217 0.33 5.69 -21.11
CA ASP A 217 1.16 4.52 -21.28
C ASP A 217 2.53 4.75 -20.64
N ILE A 218 3.08 3.69 -20.07
CA ILE A 218 4.43 3.66 -19.51
C ILE A 218 5.32 2.71 -20.29
N GLY A 219 6.61 3.05 -20.36
CA GLY A 219 7.62 2.23 -21.01
C GLY A 219 7.95 0.98 -20.19
N TYR A 220 8.08 -0.15 -20.87
CA TYR A 220 8.54 -1.39 -20.26
C TYR A 220 9.41 -2.21 -21.22
N GLU A 221 10.18 -3.12 -20.66
CA GLU A 221 10.87 -4.17 -21.40
C GLU A 221 10.54 -5.56 -20.83
N LEU A 222 10.73 -6.59 -21.64
CA LEU A 222 10.66 -7.98 -21.17
C LEU A 222 12.09 -8.49 -20.99
N ARG A 223 12.44 -8.88 -19.77
CA ARG A 223 13.72 -9.50 -19.45
C ARG A 223 13.46 -10.82 -18.72
N ASP A 224 13.91 -11.92 -19.31
CA ASP A 224 13.68 -13.28 -18.78
C ASP A 224 12.20 -13.59 -18.47
N GLY A 225 11.29 -13.12 -19.35
CA GLY A 225 9.85 -13.30 -19.21
C GLY A 225 9.16 -12.38 -18.17
N LYS A 226 9.92 -11.51 -17.51
CA LYS A 226 9.38 -10.54 -16.54
C LYS A 226 9.24 -9.16 -17.18
N ILE A 227 8.17 -8.46 -16.79
CA ILE A 227 7.94 -7.05 -17.15
C ILE A 227 8.80 -6.18 -16.24
N ILE A 228 9.65 -5.35 -16.83
CA ILE A 228 10.44 -4.35 -16.12
C ILE A 228 9.97 -2.97 -16.58
N ILE A 229 9.38 -2.22 -15.67
CA ILE A 229 8.89 -0.87 -15.90
C ILE A 229 10.06 0.11 -15.90
N GLY A 230 10.05 1.11 -16.82
CA GLY A 230 11.10 2.12 -16.86
C GLY A 230 11.26 2.76 -18.25
N GLU A 231 12.47 2.65 -18.80
CA GLU A 231 12.84 3.27 -20.10
C GLU A 231 12.73 2.32 -21.31
N GLY A 232 12.07 1.16 -21.17
CA GLY A 232 11.89 0.19 -22.24
C GLY A 232 11.14 0.77 -23.47
N ASP A 233 11.23 0.08 -24.61
CA ASP A 233 10.64 0.55 -25.88
C ASP A 233 9.22 0.03 -26.14
N LYS A 234 8.74 -0.90 -25.30
CA LYS A 234 7.35 -1.35 -25.30
C LYS A 234 6.48 -0.45 -24.44
N TRP A 235 5.19 -0.39 -24.76
CA TRP A 235 4.23 0.47 -24.11
C TRP A 235 3.12 -0.34 -23.44
N LEU A 236 2.78 0.05 -22.21
CA LEU A 236 1.70 -0.53 -21.43
C LEU A 236 0.79 0.59 -20.94
N GLU A 237 -0.49 0.52 -21.32
CA GLU A 237 -1.51 1.42 -20.77
C GLU A 237 -1.74 1.11 -19.30
N ILE A 238 -1.79 2.17 -18.47
CA ILE A 238 -1.87 2.02 -17.01
C ILE A 238 -3.04 2.79 -16.39
N LEU A 239 -3.43 3.92 -16.99
CA LEU A 239 -4.47 4.77 -16.42
C LEU A 239 -5.13 5.70 -17.45
N GLY A 240 -6.35 6.13 -17.14
CA GLY A 240 -7.02 7.23 -17.81
C GLY A 240 -6.95 8.52 -16.98
N CYS A 241 -6.88 9.68 -17.66
CA CYS A 241 -6.82 10.97 -16.97
C CYS A 241 -7.32 12.11 -17.85
N GLY A 242 -7.46 13.31 -17.28
CA GLY A 242 -7.79 14.52 -18.02
C GLY A 242 -8.07 15.72 -17.16
N MET A 243 -8.34 16.84 -17.80
CA MET A 243 -8.85 18.03 -17.11
C MET A 243 -10.33 17.87 -16.86
N VAL A 244 -10.80 18.20 -15.67
CA VAL A 244 -12.22 18.05 -15.29
C VAL A 244 -13.09 18.90 -16.20
N HIS A 245 -14.11 18.24 -16.79
CA HIS A 245 -15.03 18.92 -17.71
C HIS A 245 -15.82 20.02 -16.98
N PRO A 246 -15.98 21.23 -17.61
CA PRO A 246 -16.70 22.33 -16.96
C PRO A 246 -18.13 22.00 -16.52
N ASN A 247 -18.81 21.12 -17.22
CA ASN A 247 -20.15 20.67 -16.83
C ASN A 247 -20.16 19.90 -15.51
N VAL A 248 -19.13 19.07 -15.26
CA VAL A 248 -19.00 18.37 -13.97
C VAL A 248 -18.92 19.40 -12.84
N LEU A 249 -18.08 20.43 -12.98
CA LEU A 249 -17.97 21.48 -11.98
C LEU A 249 -19.31 22.21 -11.76
N LYS A 250 -20.03 22.53 -12.85
CA LYS A 250 -21.38 23.14 -12.77
C LYS A 250 -22.37 22.25 -12.03
N ASN A 251 -22.39 20.96 -12.33
CA ASN A 251 -23.31 19.99 -11.74
C ASN A 251 -23.13 19.87 -10.21
N VAL A 252 -21.92 20.08 -9.72
CA VAL A 252 -21.57 20.09 -8.29
C VAL A 252 -21.50 21.52 -7.70
N LYS A 253 -21.99 22.54 -8.40
CA LYS A 253 -22.05 23.95 -7.97
C LYS A 253 -20.69 24.60 -7.71
N VAL A 254 -19.65 24.16 -8.39
CA VAL A 254 -18.32 24.78 -8.42
C VAL A 254 -18.23 25.67 -9.66
N ASP A 255 -17.78 26.91 -9.50
CA ASP A 255 -17.70 27.91 -10.59
C ASP A 255 -16.51 27.57 -11.53
N PRO A 256 -16.75 27.11 -12.77
CA PRO A 256 -15.69 26.73 -13.70
C PRO A 256 -14.90 27.92 -14.26
N ALA A 257 -15.37 29.16 -14.06
CA ALA A 257 -14.61 30.35 -14.42
C ALA A 257 -13.51 30.69 -13.39
N LYS A 258 -13.65 30.19 -12.15
CA LYS A 258 -12.71 30.44 -11.05
C LYS A 258 -11.81 29.25 -10.75
N PHE A 259 -12.30 28.05 -11.00
CA PHE A 259 -11.64 26.80 -10.63
C PHE A 259 -11.46 25.89 -11.84
N GLN A 260 -10.33 25.25 -11.89
CA GLN A 260 -9.99 24.19 -12.84
C GLN A 260 -9.45 22.99 -12.05
N GLY A 261 -9.47 21.82 -12.68
CA GLY A 261 -8.92 20.65 -12.02
C GLY A 261 -8.55 19.56 -13.00
N TYR A 262 -7.86 18.58 -12.50
CA TYR A 262 -7.61 17.32 -13.20
C TYR A 262 -8.13 16.14 -12.38
N ALA A 263 -8.43 15.08 -13.11
CA ALA A 263 -8.76 13.78 -12.53
C ALA A 263 -7.99 12.67 -13.25
N PHE A 264 -7.81 11.55 -12.55
CA PHE A 264 -7.23 10.32 -13.09
C PHE A 264 -7.87 9.11 -12.41
N GLY A 265 -7.87 7.97 -13.12
CA GLY A 265 -8.38 6.70 -12.59
C GLY A 265 -7.44 5.55 -12.94
N ILE A 266 -7.10 4.73 -11.94
CA ILE A 266 -6.13 3.63 -12.04
C ILE A 266 -6.73 2.36 -11.45
N GLY A 267 -6.63 1.24 -12.18
CA GLY A 267 -6.98 -0.09 -11.67
C GLY A 267 -5.93 -0.62 -10.68
N ILE A 268 -6.31 -0.77 -9.41
CA ILE A 268 -5.41 -1.21 -8.33
C ILE A 268 -4.95 -2.65 -8.55
N ASP A 269 -5.86 -3.54 -8.94
CA ASP A 269 -5.55 -4.94 -9.22
C ASP A 269 -4.50 -5.07 -10.33
N ARG A 270 -4.61 -4.25 -11.39
CA ARG A 270 -3.62 -4.22 -12.47
C ARG A 270 -2.25 -3.74 -12.01
N LEU A 271 -2.21 -2.72 -11.13
CA LEU A 271 -0.97 -2.27 -10.50
C LEU A 271 -0.33 -3.38 -9.67
N ALA A 272 -1.13 -4.10 -8.87
CA ALA A 272 -0.67 -5.23 -8.08
C ALA A 272 -0.13 -6.37 -8.95
N MET A 273 -0.81 -6.70 -10.05
CA MET A 273 -0.34 -7.69 -11.03
C MET A 273 1.03 -7.32 -11.58
N LEU A 274 1.22 -6.07 -11.98
CA LEU A 274 2.47 -5.58 -12.57
C LEU A 274 3.61 -5.56 -11.53
N LYS A 275 3.33 -5.09 -10.32
CA LYS A 275 4.34 -4.94 -9.28
C LYS A 275 4.82 -6.29 -8.73
N TYR A 276 3.91 -7.22 -8.52
CA TYR A 276 4.21 -8.51 -7.89
C TYR A 276 4.32 -9.69 -8.87
N GLY A 277 4.16 -9.43 -10.18
CA GLY A 277 4.27 -10.47 -11.20
C GLY A 277 3.14 -11.50 -11.17
N ILE A 278 1.93 -11.09 -10.80
CA ILE A 278 0.74 -11.94 -10.75
C ILE A 278 0.09 -11.95 -12.14
N ASN A 279 -0.03 -13.12 -12.74
CA ASN A 279 -0.44 -13.24 -14.15
C ASN A 279 -1.95 -13.36 -14.38
N ASP A 280 -2.72 -13.67 -13.32
CA ASP A 280 -4.17 -13.90 -13.41
C ASP A 280 -4.88 -13.10 -12.34
N LEU A 281 -5.75 -12.16 -12.77
CA LEU A 281 -6.52 -11.29 -11.89
C LEU A 281 -7.47 -12.07 -10.98
N ARG A 282 -7.99 -13.23 -11.44
CA ARG A 282 -8.92 -14.06 -10.66
C ARG A 282 -8.32 -14.57 -9.36
N ALA A 283 -6.98 -14.75 -9.32
CA ALA A 283 -6.27 -15.19 -8.13
C ALA A 283 -6.44 -14.26 -6.92
N PHE A 284 -6.72 -12.96 -7.15
CA PHE A 284 -7.03 -12.01 -6.06
C PHE A 284 -8.36 -12.31 -5.35
N PHE A 285 -9.28 -13.00 -6.01
CA PHE A 285 -10.63 -13.28 -5.53
C PHE A 285 -10.86 -14.75 -5.16
N GLU A 286 -9.92 -15.62 -5.55
CA GLU A 286 -9.88 -17.02 -5.13
C GLU A 286 -9.23 -17.11 -3.75
N THR A 287 -9.93 -17.44 -2.70
CA THR A 287 -9.43 -17.52 -1.33
C THR A 287 -8.44 -18.70 -1.10
N ASP A 288 -7.41 -18.85 -1.95
CA ASP A 288 -6.36 -19.87 -1.77
C ASP A 288 -5.33 -19.39 -0.75
N TYR A 289 -5.32 -20.04 0.41
CA TYR A 289 -4.38 -19.73 1.49
C TYR A 289 -2.90 -19.89 1.10
N ARG A 290 -2.58 -20.83 0.21
CA ARG A 290 -1.20 -21.05 -0.27
C ARG A 290 -0.74 -19.85 -1.11
N TRP A 291 -1.64 -19.34 -1.96
CA TRP A 291 -1.40 -18.14 -2.73
C TRP A 291 -1.21 -16.93 -1.83
N LEU A 292 -2.08 -16.75 -0.83
CA LEU A 292 -1.97 -15.66 0.13
C LEU A 292 -0.67 -15.73 0.96
N ASN A 293 -0.22 -16.93 1.33
CA ASN A 293 1.06 -17.11 2.02
C ASN A 293 2.26 -16.74 1.14
N HIS A 294 2.15 -16.92 -0.19
CA HIS A 294 3.21 -16.59 -1.15
C HIS A 294 3.25 -15.11 -1.47
N PHE A 295 2.09 -14.52 -1.79
CA PHE A 295 2.00 -13.12 -2.24
C PHE A 295 1.59 -12.13 -1.14
N GLY A 296 1.07 -12.59 -0.02
CA GLY A 296 0.61 -11.75 1.07
C GLY A 296 1.76 -11.20 1.91
N PHE A 297 1.53 -10.05 2.55
CA PHE A 297 2.50 -9.32 3.34
C PHE A 297 2.31 -9.55 4.84
N ASP A 298 3.37 -9.38 5.62
CA ASP A 298 3.26 -9.45 7.07
C ASP A 298 2.55 -8.20 7.63
N PRO A 299 1.65 -8.34 8.62
CA PRO A 299 0.88 -7.21 9.16
C PRO A 299 1.71 -6.06 9.74
N LEU A 300 2.98 -6.30 10.06
CA LEU A 300 3.89 -5.26 10.58
C LEU A 300 4.77 -4.62 9.50
N ASP A 301 4.63 -5.05 8.25
CA ASP A 301 5.37 -4.48 7.12
C ASP A 301 4.54 -3.37 6.46
N VAL A 302 4.32 -2.30 7.22
CA VAL A 302 3.54 -1.14 6.75
C VAL A 302 4.39 -0.32 5.79
N PRO A 303 3.87 0.01 4.59
CA PRO A 303 4.55 0.88 3.64
C PRO A 303 4.87 2.24 4.26
N SER A 304 6.07 2.73 4.02
CA SER A 304 6.44 4.10 4.35
C SER A 304 7.58 4.56 3.46
N SER A 305 7.63 5.84 3.11
CA SER A 305 8.72 6.45 2.33
C SER A 305 10.10 6.28 2.96
N TYR A 306 10.17 6.14 4.29
CA TYR A 306 11.43 5.92 5.00
C TYR A 306 11.95 4.48 4.87
N ARG A 307 11.07 3.48 4.80
CA ARG A 307 11.43 2.04 4.73
C ARG A 307 11.36 1.45 3.34
N GLY A 308 10.95 2.24 2.34
CA GLY A 308 10.51 1.76 1.05
C GLY A 308 9.03 1.35 1.07
N LEU A 309 8.41 1.35 -0.10
CA LEU A 309 6.96 1.15 -0.25
C LEU A 309 6.58 -0.32 -0.34
N SER A 310 7.52 -1.17 -0.76
CA SER A 310 7.36 -2.63 -0.77
C SER A 310 8.71 -3.32 -0.64
N ARG A 311 8.72 -4.54 -0.22
CA ARG A 311 9.90 -5.41 -0.19
C ARG A 311 9.67 -6.65 -1.04
#